data_33f217931aeb6f15ac8055d7a8d044be
#
_entry.id   33f217931aeb6f15ac8055d7a8d044be
#
_cell.length_a   1.000
_cell.length_b   1.000
_cell.length_c   1.000
_cell.angle_alpha   90.00
_cell.angle_beta   90.00
_cell.angle_gamma   90.00
#
_symmetry.space_group_name_H-M   'P 1'
#
loop_
_entity.id
_entity.type
_entity.pdbx_description
1 polymer ?
#
loop_
_entity_poly.entity_id
_entity_poly.type
_entity_poly.pdbx_seq_one_letter_code
_entity_poly.pdbx_strand_id
1 'polypeptide(L)'
;MKIIIDTNVLVSALMNTNGTPAKILSLMLNMKVKIAYDNRILFEYIDVISRENFGFNEEIISGLINFIKDTGEYTSADPLNTKFSDESDKKFYEVFKTANADYLITGNKKHFPKDKGIISPREFLDLY
;
A
#
# COMPACT_ATOMS: atom_id res chain seq x y z
N MET A 1 -5.79 3.92 12.87
CA MET A 1 -6.05 4.29 11.47
C MET A 1 -5.60 3.17 10.56
N LYS A 2 -6.43 2.82 9.60
CA LYS A 2 -6.20 1.72 8.67
C LYS A 2 -6.03 2.28 7.26
N ILE A 3 -4.97 1.87 6.56
CA ILE A 3 -4.64 2.37 5.22
C ILE A 3 -4.33 1.22 4.27
N ILE A 4 -4.49 1.49 2.98
CA ILE A 4 -3.98 0.64 1.90
C ILE A 4 -2.85 1.42 1.23
N ILE A 5 -1.74 0.76 0.91
CA ILE A 5 -0.63 1.38 0.21
C ILE A 5 -0.48 0.74 -1.17
N ASP A 6 -0.56 1.55 -2.23
CA ASP A 6 -0.25 1.11 -3.59
C ASP A 6 1.22 0.69 -3.65
N THR A 7 1.50 -0.36 -4.41
CA THR A 7 2.84 -0.94 -4.50
C THR A 7 3.92 0.08 -4.85
N ASN A 8 3.63 1.01 -5.75
CA ASN A 8 4.61 2.03 -6.14
C ASN A 8 5.00 2.95 -5.00
N VAL A 9 4.08 3.21 -4.07
CA VAL A 9 4.39 4.00 -2.86
C VAL A 9 5.34 3.22 -1.96
N LEU A 10 5.13 1.91 -1.82
CA LEU A 10 6.02 1.06 -1.03
C LEU A 10 7.43 1.02 -1.62
N VAL A 11 7.53 0.84 -2.94
CA VAL A 11 8.82 0.86 -3.65
C VAL A 11 9.54 2.20 -3.43
N SER A 12 8.82 3.31 -3.59
CA SER A 12 9.40 4.64 -3.39
C SER A 12 9.90 4.85 -1.96
N ALA A 13 9.19 4.29 -0.98
CA ALA A 13 9.60 4.37 0.42
C ALA A 13 10.93 3.65 0.66
N LEU A 14 11.12 2.51 0.00
CA LEU A 14 12.36 1.74 0.13
C LEU A 14 13.52 2.36 -0.65
N MET A 15 13.22 3.01 -1.78
CA MET A 15 14.26 3.60 -2.63
C MET A 15 14.79 4.93 -2.08
N ASN A 16 13.96 5.72 -1.42
CA ASN A 16 14.34 7.03 -0.90
C ASN A 16 13.92 7.15 0.57
N THR A 17 14.86 6.85 1.46
CA THR A 17 14.60 6.84 2.90
C THR A 17 14.32 8.23 3.49
N ASN A 18 14.57 9.29 2.74
CA ASN A 18 14.31 10.68 3.16
C ASN A 18 13.03 11.25 2.52
N GLY A 19 12.37 10.47 1.68
CA GLY A 19 11.19 10.93 0.95
C GLY A 19 9.89 10.82 1.74
N THR A 20 8.84 11.40 1.16
CA THR A 20 7.50 11.37 1.73
C THR A 20 6.96 9.95 1.93
N PRO A 21 7.07 9.03 0.96
CA PRO A 21 6.62 7.67 1.18
C PRO A 21 7.32 6.95 2.33
N ALA A 22 8.62 7.23 2.54
CA ALA A 22 9.37 6.62 3.64
C ALA A 22 8.84 7.05 5.01
N LYS A 23 8.32 8.26 5.12
CA LYS A 23 7.71 8.75 6.36
C LYS A 23 6.44 7.97 6.69
N ILE A 24 5.67 7.60 5.67
CA ILE A 24 4.48 6.77 5.86
C ILE A 24 4.89 5.37 6.31
N LEU A 25 5.91 4.80 5.68
CA LEU A 25 6.45 3.50 6.09
C LEU A 25 6.92 3.54 7.56
N SER A 26 7.56 4.62 7.97
CA SER A 26 7.98 4.82 9.36
C SER A 26 6.78 4.81 10.32
N LEU A 27 5.68 5.45 9.95
CA LEU A 27 4.46 5.42 10.76
C LEU A 27 3.93 3.99 10.92
N MET A 28 3.98 3.20 9.86
CA MET A 28 3.59 1.80 9.92
C MET A 28 4.51 1.00 10.85
N LEU A 29 5.83 1.17 10.70
CA LEU A 29 6.81 0.45 11.53
C LEU A 29 6.72 0.84 13.00
N ASN A 30 6.27 2.05 13.29
CA ASN A 30 6.05 2.52 14.66
C ASN A 30 4.63 2.24 15.17
N MET A 31 3.88 1.41 14.48
CA MET A 31 2.53 1.00 14.86
C MET A 31 1.52 2.16 14.97
N LYS A 32 1.77 3.25 14.25
CA LYS A 32 0.87 4.42 14.22
C LYS A 32 -0.25 4.25 13.23
N VAL A 33 -0.01 3.48 12.15
CA VAL A 33 -1.02 3.12 11.16
C VAL A 33 -0.92 1.62 10.91
N LYS A 34 -2.04 1.03 10.49
CA LYS A 34 -2.13 -0.39 10.17
C LYS A 34 -2.42 -0.54 8.68
N ILE A 35 -1.73 -1.45 8.01
CA ILE A 35 -1.96 -1.74 6.60
C ILE A 35 -3.00 -2.83 6.47
N ALA A 36 -4.03 -2.59 5.65
CA ALA A 36 -4.95 -3.63 5.22
C ALA A 36 -4.48 -4.20 3.89
N TYR A 37 -4.64 -5.49 3.72
CA TYR A 37 -4.19 -6.20 2.52
C TYR A 37 -4.95 -7.50 2.33
N ASP A 38 -4.87 -8.04 1.11
CA ASP A 38 -5.27 -9.42 0.84
C ASP A 38 -4.06 -10.14 0.21
N ASN A 39 -4.26 -11.42 -0.16
CA ASN A 39 -3.17 -12.20 -0.75
C ASN A 39 -2.66 -11.61 -2.06
N ARG A 40 -3.55 -11.03 -2.88
CA ARG A 40 -3.17 -10.45 -4.17
C ARG A 40 -2.23 -9.27 -3.97
N ILE A 41 -2.55 -8.41 -3.01
CA ILE A 41 -1.73 -7.24 -2.67
C ILE A 41 -0.38 -7.69 -2.10
N LEU A 42 -0.41 -8.63 -1.16
CA LEU A 42 0.82 -9.12 -0.54
C LEU A 42 1.75 -9.77 -1.56
N PHE A 43 1.22 -10.60 -2.46
CA PHE A 43 2.02 -11.22 -3.51
C PHE A 43 2.60 -10.19 -4.48
N GLU A 44 1.84 -9.15 -4.81
CA GLU A 44 2.39 -8.07 -5.64
C GLU A 44 3.50 -7.32 -4.93
N TYR A 45 3.36 -7.02 -3.63
CA TYR A 45 4.44 -6.41 -2.86
C TYR A 45 5.71 -7.26 -2.96
N ILE A 46 5.60 -8.57 -2.68
CA ILE A 46 6.74 -9.48 -2.71
C ILE A 46 7.36 -9.52 -4.11
N ASP A 47 6.53 -9.69 -5.14
CA ASP A 47 7.00 -9.79 -6.52
C ASP A 47 7.76 -8.55 -6.96
N VAL A 48 7.20 -7.37 -6.68
CA VAL A 48 7.79 -6.12 -7.17
C VAL A 48 9.04 -5.74 -6.39
N ILE A 49 9.02 -5.81 -5.06
CA ILE A 49 10.20 -5.41 -4.26
C ILE A 49 11.35 -6.42 -4.34
N SER A 50 11.07 -7.64 -4.81
CA SER A 50 12.09 -8.67 -5.01
C SER A 50 12.78 -8.59 -6.37
N ARG A 51 12.38 -7.67 -7.25
CA ARG A 51 12.98 -7.56 -8.59
C ARG A 51 14.43 -7.11 -8.50
N GLU A 52 15.28 -7.76 -9.29
CA GLU A 52 16.74 -7.52 -9.28
C GLU A 52 17.11 -6.07 -9.57
N ASN A 53 16.35 -5.41 -10.46
CA ASN A 53 16.66 -4.03 -10.84
C ASN A 53 16.55 -3.03 -9.68
N PHE A 54 15.81 -3.36 -8.62
CA PHE A 54 15.75 -2.52 -7.43
C PHE A 54 16.92 -2.79 -6.46
N GLY A 55 17.42 -4.02 -6.43
CA GLY A 55 18.57 -4.39 -5.60
C GLY A 55 18.33 -4.30 -4.10
N PHE A 56 17.10 -4.43 -3.63
CA PHE A 56 16.82 -4.38 -2.21
C PHE A 56 17.37 -5.63 -1.51
N ASN A 57 17.86 -5.46 -0.29
CA ASN A 57 18.39 -6.54 0.53
C ASN A 57 17.29 -7.53 0.92
N GLU A 58 17.56 -8.83 0.80
CA GLU A 58 16.57 -9.87 1.12
C GLU A 58 16.10 -9.83 2.57
N GLU A 59 16.96 -9.45 3.51
CA GLU A 59 16.59 -9.34 4.92
C GLU A 59 15.60 -8.19 5.13
N ILE A 60 15.78 -7.08 4.41
CA ILE A 60 14.86 -5.94 4.45
C ILE A 60 13.50 -6.35 3.86
N ILE A 61 13.50 -7.04 2.72
CA ILE A 61 12.30 -7.53 2.08
C ILE A 61 11.53 -8.47 3.02
N SER A 62 12.21 -9.49 3.54
CA SER A 62 11.59 -10.46 4.45
C SER A 62 11.08 -9.81 5.72
N GLY A 63 11.85 -8.90 6.29
CA GLY A 63 11.45 -8.18 7.50
C GLY A 63 10.20 -7.34 7.28
N LEU A 64 10.13 -6.64 6.17
CA LEU A 64 8.97 -5.82 5.83
C LEU A 64 7.72 -6.68 5.61
N ILE A 65 7.84 -7.73 4.81
CA ILE A 65 6.71 -8.61 4.51
C ILE A 65 6.21 -9.29 5.78
N ASN A 66 7.11 -9.80 6.62
CA ASN A 66 6.72 -10.41 7.88
C ASN A 66 6.05 -9.40 8.81
N PHE A 67 6.54 -8.17 8.84
CA PHE A 67 5.94 -7.12 9.64
C PHE A 67 4.50 -6.82 9.18
N ILE A 68 4.28 -6.73 7.87
CA ILE A 68 2.94 -6.52 7.32
C ILE A 68 2.02 -7.69 7.70
N LYS A 69 2.49 -8.92 7.59
CA LYS A 69 1.70 -10.11 7.94
C LYS A 69 1.37 -10.16 9.43
N ASP A 70 2.31 -9.76 10.27
CA ASP A 70 2.15 -9.85 11.74
C ASP A 70 1.29 -8.72 12.29
N THR A 71 1.36 -7.52 11.72
CA THR A 71 0.72 -6.33 12.27
C THR A 71 -0.43 -5.79 11.41
N GLY A 72 -0.47 -6.17 10.14
CA GLY A 72 -1.51 -5.72 9.21
C GLY A 72 -2.83 -6.42 9.42
N GLU A 73 -3.84 -5.91 8.72
CA GLU A 73 -5.17 -6.53 8.73
C GLU A 73 -5.41 -7.25 7.41
N TYR A 74 -5.44 -8.58 7.47
CA TYR A 74 -5.84 -9.37 6.31
C TYR A 74 -7.33 -9.21 6.06
N THR A 75 -7.69 -8.89 4.82
CA THR A 75 -9.08 -8.66 4.43
C THR A 75 -9.38 -9.44 3.15
N SER A 76 -10.32 -10.38 3.23
CA SER A 76 -10.81 -11.06 2.04
C SER A 76 -11.81 -10.13 1.34
N ALA A 77 -11.39 -9.53 0.23
CA ALA A 77 -12.16 -8.47 -0.41
C ALA A 77 -13.30 -9.03 -1.26
N ASP A 78 -14.41 -8.30 -1.27
CA ASP A 78 -15.53 -8.60 -2.15
C ASP A 78 -15.24 -8.06 -3.55
N PRO A 79 -15.52 -8.86 -4.61
CA PRO A 79 -15.36 -8.38 -5.98
C PRO A 79 -16.29 -7.21 -6.27
N LEU A 80 -15.78 -6.22 -7.00
CA LEU A 80 -16.56 -5.06 -7.43
C LEU A 80 -16.66 -5.01 -8.95
N ASN A 81 -17.75 -4.44 -9.45
CA ASN A 81 -17.99 -4.32 -10.89
C ASN A 81 -17.38 -3.06 -11.49
N THR A 82 -16.68 -2.25 -10.71
CA THR A 82 -16.02 -1.04 -11.16
C THR A 82 -14.96 -1.37 -12.21
N LYS A 83 -15.00 -0.66 -13.33
CA LYS A 83 -14.00 -0.84 -14.39
C LYS A 83 -12.78 0.01 -14.12
N PHE A 84 -11.61 -0.57 -14.36
CA PHE A 84 -10.33 0.11 -14.21
C PHE A 84 -9.59 0.12 -15.55
N SER A 85 -8.86 1.21 -15.82
CA SER A 85 -7.98 1.26 -16.98
C SER A 85 -6.84 0.24 -16.88
N ASP A 86 -6.38 -0.03 -15.66
CA ASP A 86 -5.46 -1.11 -15.35
C ASP A 86 -6.11 -1.99 -14.28
N GLU A 87 -6.49 -3.21 -14.68
CA GLU A 87 -7.15 -4.14 -13.76
C GLU A 87 -6.28 -4.56 -12.58
N SER A 88 -4.95 -4.42 -12.70
CA SER A 88 -4.06 -4.73 -11.59
C SER A 88 -4.22 -3.76 -10.41
N ASP A 89 -4.79 -2.57 -10.62
CA ASP A 89 -5.05 -1.60 -9.57
C ASP A 89 -6.32 -1.91 -8.77
N LYS A 90 -7.21 -2.69 -9.34
CA LYS A 90 -8.54 -2.92 -8.78
C LYS A 90 -8.51 -3.58 -7.41
N LYS A 91 -7.56 -4.48 -7.16
CA LYS A 91 -7.45 -5.17 -5.88
C LYS A 91 -7.26 -4.21 -4.71
N PHE A 92 -6.52 -3.11 -4.90
CA PHE A 92 -6.34 -2.10 -3.85
C PHE A 92 -7.66 -1.42 -3.51
N TYR A 93 -8.44 -1.11 -4.51
CA TYR A 93 -9.74 -0.47 -4.31
C TYR A 93 -10.74 -1.42 -3.64
N GLU A 94 -10.76 -2.68 -4.06
CA GLU A 94 -11.63 -3.68 -3.46
C GLU A 94 -11.33 -3.89 -1.97
N VAL A 95 -10.06 -3.99 -1.61
CA VAL A 95 -9.66 -4.12 -0.20
C VAL A 95 -9.97 -2.83 0.55
N PHE A 96 -9.73 -1.66 -0.06
CA PHE A 96 -10.07 -0.38 0.55
C PHE A 96 -11.53 -0.31 0.95
N LYS A 97 -12.44 -0.74 0.07
CA LYS A 97 -13.87 -0.73 0.34
C LYS A 97 -14.28 -1.80 1.34
N THR A 98 -13.85 -3.03 1.15
CA THR A 98 -14.24 -4.15 2.03
C THR A 98 -13.70 -3.99 3.44
N ALA A 99 -12.47 -3.54 3.59
CA ALA A 99 -11.84 -3.32 4.90
C ALA A 99 -12.36 -2.05 5.59
N ASN A 100 -13.11 -1.23 4.86
CA ASN A 100 -13.54 0.09 5.35
C ASN A 100 -12.32 0.90 5.84
N ALA A 101 -11.26 0.89 5.04
CA ALA A 101 -10.03 1.59 5.39
C ALA A 101 -10.24 3.11 5.33
N ASP A 102 -9.45 3.83 6.10
CA ASP A 102 -9.53 5.28 6.14
C ASP A 102 -9.00 5.90 4.85
N TYR A 103 -7.88 5.37 4.33
CA TYR A 103 -7.25 5.91 3.13
C TYR A 103 -6.64 4.82 2.28
N LEU A 104 -6.67 5.05 0.96
CA LEU A 104 -5.86 4.35 -0.03
C LEU A 104 -4.82 5.34 -0.54
N ILE A 105 -3.53 5.05 -0.32
CA ILE A 105 -2.44 5.96 -0.64
C ILE A 105 -1.78 5.53 -1.94
N THR A 106 -1.83 6.41 -2.93
CA THR A 106 -1.32 6.13 -4.28
C THR A 106 -0.67 7.36 -4.89
N GLY A 107 0.33 7.15 -5.73
CA GLY A 107 0.92 8.22 -6.54
C GLY A 107 0.12 8.49 -7.82
N ASN A 108 -0.91 7.69 -8.12
CA ASN A 108 -1.68 7.75 -9.37
C ASN A 108 -3.18 7.78 -9.12
N LYS A 109 -3.66 8.83 -8.47
CA LYS A 109 -5.09 8.94 -8.13
C LYS A 109 -6.00 8.83 -9.36
N LYS A 110 -5.52 9.23 -10.54
CA LYS A 110 -6.28 9.16 -11.79
C LYS A 110 -6.66 7.73 -12.19
N HIS A 111 -5.90 6.74 -11.71
CA HIS A 111 -6.16 5.33 -12.00
C HIS A 111 -7.28 4.74 -11.17
N PHE A 112 -7.80 5.49 -10.21
CA PHE A 112 -8.83 5.03 -9.27
C PHE A 112 -10.09 5.86 -9.39
N PRO A 113 -11.25 5.33 -8.95
CA PRO A 113 -12.47 6.14 -8.87
C PRO A 113 -12.26 7.35 -7.96
N LYS A 114 -13.00 8.42 -8.19
CA LYS A 114 -12.97 9.59 -7.31
C LYS A 114 -13.53 9.21 -5.96
N ASP A 115 -12.70 9.34 -4.93
CA ASP A 115 -13.07 9.04 -3.55
C ASP A 115 -12.20 9.91 -2.65
N LYS A 116 -12.80 10.49 -1.61
CA LYS A 116 -12.07 11.35 -0.68
C LYS A 116 -10.97 10.63 0.08
N GLY A 117 -11.12 9.31 0.24
CA GLY A 117 -10.13 8.48 0.91
C GLY A 117 -8.98 8.05 0.02
N ILE A 118 -9.00 8.34 -1.28
CA ILE A 118 -7.90 8.00 -2.18
C ILE A 118 -7.02 9.23 -2.36
N ILE A 119 -5.83 9.19 -1.75
CA ILE A 119 -4.97 10.37 -1.60
C ILE A 119 -3.51 10.04 -1.91
N SER A 120 -2.75 11.09 -2.15
CA SER A 120 -1.30 10.97 -2.38
C SER A 120 -0.55 10.84 -1.05
N PRO A 121 0.71 10.37 -1.09
CA PRO A 121 1.54 10.35 0.13
C PRO A 121 1.63 11.73 0.81
N ARG A 122 1.80 12.80 0.02
CA ARG A 122 1.88 14.15 0.58
C ARG A 122 0.57 14.56 1.26
N GLU A 123 -0.56 14.31 0.60
CA GLU A 123 -1.86 14.62 1.19
C GLU A 123 -2.07 13.87 2.50
N PHE A 124 -1.63 12.61 2.56
CA PHE A 124 -1.75 11.83 3.79
C PHE A 124 -0.95 12.45 4.93
N LEU A 125 0.30 12.82 4.68
CA LEU A 125 1.14 13.42 5.73
C LEU A 125 0.60 14.78 6.19
N ASP A 126 0.00 15.54 5.28
CA ASP A 126 -0.60 16.83 5.63
C ASP A 126 -1.84 16.66 6.53
N LEU A 127 -2.54 15.53 6.42
CA LEU A 127 -3.69 15.21 7.27
C LEU A 127 -3.29 14.58 8.60
N TYR A 128 -2.17 13.90 8.61
CA TYR A 128 -1.70 13.19 9.78
C TYR A 128 -1.05 14.15 10.76
#